data_bac4081e27e2d1b31457fc14d58ea529
#
_entry.id   bac4081e27e2d1b31457fc14d58ea529
#
_cell.length_a   1.000
_cell.length_b   1.000
_cell.length_c   1.000
_cell.angle_alpha   90.00
_cell.angle_beta   90.00
_cell.angle_gamma   90.00
#
_symmetry.space_group_name_H-M   'P 1'
#
loop_
_entity.id
_entity.type
_entity.pdbx_description
1 polymer ?
#
loop_
_entity_poly.entity_id
_entity_poly.type
_entity_poly.pdbx_seq_one_letter_code
_entity_poly.pdbx_strand_id
1 'polypeptide(L)'
;EDFTAAEWCPFCPIGSFTVRDLIDDNPDEIISIQWHVGSSYFDENDCIKSNDSTCTSVRGDIYNVTAIPTEVFNGIDIVVGANIEWNNYARYDSVFQSYSDMKSDYGITINGTKNGSTVSYSVSVLNDNPFTNDDRDLHVFIVEDSISTTWNYQGVGDSIDYANNVVRIWNTDSMFTQQGALDYTYNGTFDFHDKPWDPNQIKIIAIIQNKVTKEIYQTSRIKANAFEFLNNANSGTLDGNQIPLSFSLHQNYPNPFNPVTSIRYDLPRNGKTNITIYDMMGRRVKTLANSFQTAGFKSVQWNATNDRNESVPAGLYL
;
A
#
# COMPACT_ATOMS: atom_id res chain seq x y z
N GLU A 1 6.17 10.22 3.81
CA GLU A 1 5.19 11.00 4.58
C GLU A 1 5.21 12.47 4.15
N ASP A 2 4.07 13.06 3.85
CA ASP A 2 3.89 14.43 3.37
C ASP A 2 3.32 15.30 4.50
N PHE A 3 4.13 16.18 5.06
CA PHE A 3 3.71 17.18 6.04
C PHE A 3 3.32 18.46 5.32
N THR A 4 2.02 18.78 5.33
CA THR A 4 1.43 19.76 4.43
C THR A 4 0.32 20.58 5.11
N ALA A 5 -0.23 21.56 4.42
CA ALA A 5 -1.46 22.26 4.77
C ALA A 5 -2.16 22.78 3.51
N ALA A 6 -3.47 22.61 3.43
CA ALA A 6 -4.21 23.02 2.24
C ALA A 6 -4.47 24.53 2.21
N GLU A 7 -5.10 25.09 3.25
CA GLU A 7 -5.75 26.39 3.20
C GLU A 7 -4.82 27.61 3.22
N TRP A 8 -3.70 27.53 3.93
CA TRP A 8 -2.86 28.69 4.21
C TRP A 8 -1.42 28.60 3.71
N CYS A 9 -0.98 27.43 3.29
CA CYS A 9 0.39 27.21 2.85
C CYS A 9 0.48 27.28 1.30
N PRO A 10 1.00 28.35 0.71
CA PRO A 10 0.99 28.54 -0.74
C PRO A 10 1.96 27.64 -1.51
N PHE A 11 2.86 26.96 -0.82
CA PHE A 11 3.84 26.04 -1.39
C PHE A 11 3.46 24.56 -1.23
N CYS A 12 2.54 24.27 -0.31
CA CYS A 12 2.16 22.91 0.03
C CYS A 12 1.45 22.17 -1.13
N PRO A 13 0.56 22.81 -1.92
CA PRO A 13 -0.02 22.16 -3.09
C PRO A 13 1.04 21.67 -4.07
N ILE A 14 2.13 22.43 -4.22
CA ILE A 14 3.22 22.09 -5.15
C ILE A 14 3.92 20.80 -4.69
N GLY A 15 4.20 20.68 -3.38
CA GLY A 15 4.78 19.47 -2.78
C GLY A 15 3.84 18.28 -2.93
N SER A 16 2.63 18.40 -2.38
CA SER A 16 1.64 17.31 -2.35
C SER A 16 1.22 16.84 -3.75
N PHE A 17 1.10 17.74 -4.73
CA PHE A 17 0.78 17.35 -6.12
C PHE A 17 1.97 16.66 -6.78
N THR A 18 3.19 17.08 -6.46
CA THR A 18 4.40 16.39 -6.94
C THR A 18 4.50 14.96 -6.38
N VAL A 19 4.16 14.75 -5.09
CA VAL A 19 4.06 13.40 -4.51
C VAL A 19 2.99 12.57 -5.21
N ARG A 20 1.84 13.16 -5.54
CA ARG A 20 0.78 12.49 -6.30
C ARG A 20 1.28 12.06 -7.68
N ASP A 21 1.91 12.94 -8.42
CA ASP A 21 2.45 12.64 -9.75
C ASP A 21 3.49 11.50 -9.67
N LEU A 22 4.34 11.51 -8.65
CA LEU A 22 5.32 10.43 -8.42
C LEU A 22 4.65 9.08 -8.11
N ILE A 23 3.53 9.09 -7.36
CA ILE A 23 2.73 7.88 -7.08
C ILE A 23 2.03 7.39 -8.35
N ASP A 24 1.49 8.29 -9.17
CA ASP A 24 0.80 7.95 -10.42
C ASP A 24 1.76 7.27 -11.40
N ASP A 25 3.02 7.68 -11.42
CA ASP A 25 4.07 7.05 -12.21
C ASP A 25 4.57 5.72 -11.60
N ASN A 26 4.44 5.54 -10.27
CA ASN A 26 4.94 4.36 -9.53
C ASN A 26 3.86 3.80 -8.56
N PRO A 27 2.68 3.38 -9.05
CA PRO A 27 1.50 3.16 -8.23
C PRO A 27 1.59 1.97 -7.26
N ASP A 28 2.45 1.01 -7.55
CA ASP A 28 2.63 -0.20 -6.74
C ASP A 28 3.88 -0.13 -5.83
N GLU A 29 4.69 0.93 -5.96
CA GLU A 29 5.97 1.07 -5.28
C GLU A 29 5.93 2.12 -4.17
N ILE A 30 4.99 3.09 -4.23
CA ILE A 30 4.90 4.19 -3.27
C ILE A 30 3.58 4.15 -2.52
N ILE A 31 3.67 4.29 -1.21
CA ILE A 31 2.54 4.55 -0.31
C ILE A 31 2.79 5.89 0.38
N SER A 32 1.92 6.88 0.15
CA SER A 32 1.98 8.16 0.85
C SER A 32 1.04 8.20 2.05
N ILE A 33 1.40 9.02 3.02
CA ILE A 33 0.60 9.37 4.19
C ILE A 33 0.68 10.88 4.34
N GLN A 34 -0.46 11.58 4.35
CA GLN A 34 -0.50 13.04 4.51
C GLN A 34 -0.84 13.45 5.94
N TRP A 35 -0.04 14.39 6.45
CA TRP A 35 -0.19 15.03 7.75
C TRP A 35 -0.54 16.50 7.58
N HIS A 36 -1.78 16.87 7.81
CA HIS A 36 -2.23 18.24 7.67
C HIS A 36 -2.02 19.03 8.96
N VAL A 37 -1.34 20.18 8.85
CA VAL A 37 -1.00 21.06 9.96
C VAL A 37 -1.96 22.23 9.99
N GLY A 38 -2.71 22.39 11.10
CA GLY A 38 -3.50 23.59 11.39
C GLY A 38 -4.57 23.92 10.38
N SER A 39 -5.25 22.92 9.82
CA SER A 39 -6.34 23.09 8.86
C SER A 39 -7.71 23.00 9.53
N SER A 40 -8.64 23.92 9.19
CA SER A 40 -10.00 23.90 9.71
C SER A 40 -10.88 22.79 9.09
N TYR A 41 -10.46 22.21 7.97
CA TYR A 41 -11.15 21.08 7.32
C TYR A 41 -10.78 19.72 7.90
N PHE A 42 -9.69 19.65 8.62
CA PHE A 42 -9.21 18.42 9.23
C PHE A 42 -9.31 18.60 10.73
N ASP A 43 -10.30 17.95 11.34
CA ASP A 43 -10.51 18.01 12.77
C ASP A 43 -9.25 17.54 13.49
N GLU A 44 -8.65 18.40 14.32
CA GLU A 44 -7.49 18.07 15.15
C GLU A 44 -7.74 16.86 16.05
N ASN A 45 -9.01 16.51 16.26
CA ASN A 45 -9.43 15.35 17.03
C ASN A 45 -9.49 14.05 16.23
N ASP A 46 -9.32 14.08 14.90
CA ASP A 46 -9.43 12.87 14.08
C ASP A 46 -8.22 11.96 14.22
N CYS A 47 -7.06 12.47 14.57
CA CYS A 47 -5.91 11.64 14.85
C CYS A 47 -5.83 11.31 16.35
N ILE A 48 -6.67 10.42 16.81
CA ILE A 48 -6.71 9.99 18.22
C ILE A 48 -5.56 9.01 18.47
N LYS A 49 -4.44 9.54 18.95
CA LYS A 49 -3.59 8.79 19.87
C LYS A 49 -4.26 8.88 21.22
N SER A 50 -4.64 7.76 21.83
CA SER A 50 -5.24 7.75 23.17
C SER A 50 -4.46 8.70 24.09
N ASN A 51 -5.06 9.85 24.41
CA ASN A 51 -4.67 10.85 25.41
C ASN A 51 -3.83 12.07 24.99
N ASP A 52 -3.54 12.37 23.70
CA ASP A 52 -2.85 13.65 23.49
C ASP A 52 -3.09 14.35 22.13
N SER A 53 -3.11 15.67 22.22
CA SER A 53 -3.30 16.66 21.20
C SER A 53 -2.36 16.52 20.01
N THR A 54 -2.94 16.49 18.81
CA THR A 54 -2.33 16.64 17.49
C THR A 54 -1.27 15.61 17.10
N CYS A 55 -1.71 14.45 16.60
CA CYS A 55 -0.83 13.43 16.03
C CYS A 55 0.16 14.00 14.99
N THR A 56 -0.24 15.01 14.24
CA THR A 56 0.60 15.67 13.24
C THR A 56 1.84 16.29 13.88
N SER A 57 1.71 16.99 15.02
CA SER A 57 2.88 17.55 15.70
C SER A 57 3.76 16.45 16.31
N VAL A 58 3.15 15.43 16.94
CA VAL A 58 3.91 14.29 17.49
C VAL A 58 4.67 13.54 16.38
N ARG A 59 4.05 13.32 15.22
CA ARG A 59 4.71 12.66 14.10
C ARG A 59 5.79 13.56 13.49
N GLY A 60 5.51 14.86 13.37
CA GLY A 60 6.48 15.87 12.94
C GLY A 60 7.70 15.95 13.85
N ASP A 61 7.51 15.83 15.17
CA ASP A 61 8.61 15.80 16.14
C ASP A 61 9.53 14.57 15.95
N ILE A 62 8.97 13.42 15.54
CA ILE A 62 9.76 12.22 15.24
C ILE A 62 10.81 12.49 14.16
N TYR A 63 10.47 13.33 13.17
CA TYR A 63 11.34 13.70 12.05
C TYR A 63 11.94 15.09 12.18
N ASN A 64 11.69 15.78 13.28
CA ASN A 64 12.13 17.18 13.49
C ASN A 64 11.66 18.10 12.34
N VAL A 65 10.37 17.96 11.93
CA VAL A 65 9.75 18.80 10.91
C VAL A 65 9.57 20.22 11.46
N THR A 66 10.27 21.19 10.88
CA THR A 66 10.25 22.60 11.31
C THR A 66 9.59 23.54 10.30
N ALA A 67 9.26 23.05 9.13
CA ALA A 67 8.63 23.80 8.06
C ALA A 67 7.75 22.89 7.20
N ILE A 68 6.83 23.47 6.42
CA ILE A 68 6.00 22.76 5.44
C ILE A 68 6.04 23.47 4.09
N PRO A 69 5.89 22.77 2.95
CA PRO A 69 5.78 21.32 2.86
C PRO A 69 7.11 20.62 3.21
N THR A 70 7.01 19.46 3.80
CA THR A 70 8.17 18.59 4.07
C THR A 70 7.80 17.16 3.73
N GLU A 71 8.59 16.55 2.86
CA GLU A 71 8.45 15.16 2.47
C GLU A 71 9.50 14.31 3.17
N VAL A 72 9.05 13.23 3.80
CA VAL A 72 9.92 12.24 4.45
C VAL A 72 9.85 10.94 3.69
N PHE A 73 10.93 10.59 3.02
CA PHE A 73 11.07 9.35 2.25
C PHE A 73 11.66 8.26 3.14
N ASN A 74 11.03 7.11 3.15
CA ASN A 74 11.46 5.91 3.88
C ASN A 74 11.80 6.16 5.38
N GLY A 75 11.27 7.24 5.96
CA GLY A 75 11.50 7.62 7.35
C GLY A 75 12.84 8.28 7.64
N ILE A 76 13.73 8.43 6.66
CA ILE A 76 15.11 8.94 6.87
C ILE A 76 15.50 10.10 5.97
N ASP A 77 15.12 10.14 4.71
CA ASP A 77 15.44 11.24 3.83
C ASP A 77 14.36 12.31 3.84
N ILE A 78 14.77 13.54 4.15
CA ILE A 78 13.86 14.67 4.34
C ILE A 78 14.09 15.71 3.24
N VAL A 79 13.04 16.04 2.51
CA VAL A 79 13.05 17.10 1.51
C VAL A 79 12.11 18.22 1.95
N VAL A 80 12.69 19.38 2.29
CA VAL A 80 11.97 20.54 2.79
C VAL A 80 11.69 21.52 1.66
N GLY A 81 10.44 22.02 1.63
CA GLY A 81 9.96 23.05 0.74
C GLY A 81 9.74 22.60 -0.70
N ALA A 82 8.80 23.24 -1.33
CA ALA A 82 8.52 23.16 -2.75
C ALA A 82 8.33 24.58 -3.33
N ASN A 83 8.54 24.77 -4.62
CA ASN A 83 8.39 26.07 -5.27
C ASN A 83 8.05 25.85 -6.75
N ILE A 84 7.22 26.72 -7.33
CA ILE A 84 6.82 26.65 -8.73
C ILE A 84 8.01 26.77 -9.71
N GLU A 85 9.09 27.42 -9.29
CA GLU A 85 10.31 27.57 -10.10
C GLU A 85 11.26 26.36 -10.02
N TRP A 86 11.02 25.43 -9.09
CA TRP A 86 11.88 24.27 -8.89
C TRP A 86 11.37 23.08 -9.69
N ASN A 87 12.29 22.24 -10.13
CA ASN A 87 11.95 20.90 -10.62
C ASN A 87 11.71 19.97 -9.41
N ASN A 88 10.55 20.11 -8.76
CA ASN A 88 10.22 19.34 -7.56
C ASN A 88 10.14 17.84 -7.87
N TYR A 89 9.59 17.47 -9.02
CA TYR A 89 9.49 16.07 -9.42
C TYR A 89 10.89 15.41 -9.46
N ALA A 90 11.86 16.01 -10.13
CA ALA A 90 13.20 15.45 -10.17
C ALA A 90 13.89 15.38 -8.81
N ARG A 91 13.58 16.31 -7.89
CA ARG A 91 14.08 16.27 -6.51
C ARG A 91 13.53 15.06 -5.76
N TYR A 92 12.24 14.80 -5.85
CA TYR A 92 11.55 13.72 -5.15
C TYR A 92 11.87 12.37 -5.79
N ASP A 93 11.84 12.28 -7.12
CA ASP A 93 12.20 11.09 -7.86
C ASP A 93 13.64 10.65 -7.59
N SER A 94 14.59 11.59 -7.52
CA SER A 94 16.00 11.30 -7.19
C SER A 94 16.14 10.61 -5.82
N VAL A 95 15.35 11.02 -4.82
CA VAL A 95 15.34 10.38 -3.51
C VAL A 95 14.66 9.02 -3.60
N PHE A 96 13.50 8.93 -4.25
CA PHE A 96 12.77 7.67 -4.43
C PHE A 96 13.63 6.62 -5.14
N GLN A 97 14.31 6.98 -6.23
CA GLN A 97 15.17 6.05 -6.98
C GLN A 97 16.33 5.49 -6.14
N SER A 98 16.76 6.18 -5.08
CA SER A 98 17.78 5.65 -4.17
C SER A 98 17.30 4.44 -3.37
N TYR A 99 15.99 4.22 -3.32
CA TYR A 99 15.33 3.10 -2.63
C TYR A 99 14.83 1.98 -3.55
N SER A 100 14.92 2.13 -4.88
CA SER A 100 14.33 1.21 -5.86
C SER A 100 14.82 -0.24 -5.76
N ASP A 101 16.06 -0.43 -5.31
CA ASP A 101 16.67 -1.77 -5.16
C ASP A 101 16.59 -2.32 -3.73
N MET A 102 15.96 -1.60 -2.80
CA MET A 102 15.83 -2.06 -1.42
C MET A 102 14.92 -3.29 -1.33
N LYS A 103 15.38 -4.27 -0.58
CA LYS A 103 14.61 -5.47 -0.24
C LYS A 103 14.32 -5.47 1.24
N SER A 104 13.12 -5.88 1.57
CA SER A 104 12.69 -6.05 2.96
C SER A 104 12.69 -7.53 3.34
N ASP A 105 13.17 -7.82 4.54
CA ASP A 105 13.03 -9.15 5.17
C ASP A 105 11.61 -9.32 5.77
N TYR A 106 10.77 -8.30 5.70
CA TYR A 106 9.43 -8.30 6.30
C TYR A 106 8.34 -8.47 5.26
N GLY A 107 7.36 -9.33 5.57
CA GLY A 107 6.06 -9.37 4.90
C GLY A 107 4.98 -8.80 5.80
N ILE A 108 4.09 -7.94 5.27
CA ILE A 108 2.93 -7.42 5.99
C ILE A 108 1.66 -7.87 5.27
N THR A 109 0.74 -8.50 6.00
CA THR A 109 -0.60 -8.84 5.51
C THR A 109 -1.64 -8.18 6.40
N ILE A 110 -2.60 -7.48 5.81
CA ILE A 110 -3.72 -6.85 6.51
C ILE A 110 -5.00 -7.59 6.12
N ASN A 111 -5.67 -8.15 7.14
CA ASN A 111 -6.98 -8.80 7.00
C ASN A 111 -7.99 -8.11 7.89
N GLY A 112 -9.29 -8.32 7.63
CA GLY A 112 -10.30 -7.73 8.49
C GLY A 112 -11.72 -8.10 8.11
N THR A 113 -12.65 -7.54 8.88
CA THR A 113 -14.10 -7.66 8.67
C THR A 113 -14.70 -6.27 8.84
N LYS A 114 -15.73 -5.96 8.05
CA LYS A 114 -16.52 -4.75 8.18
C LYS A 114 -17.98 -5.11 8.47
N ASN A 115 -18.54 -4.53 9.51
CA ASN A 115 -19.94 -4.71 9.88
C ASN A 115 -20.57 -3.32 10.11
N GLY A 116 -21.32 -2.84 9.13
CA GLY A 116 -21.81 -1.47 9.12
C GLY A 116 -20.67 -0.45 9.08
N SER A 117 -20.57 0.39 10.11
CA SER A 117 -19.51 1.39 10.28
C SER A 117 -18.29 0.87 11.05
N THR A 118 -18.38 -0.28 11.67
CA THR A 118 -17.29 -0.87 12.46
C THR A 118 -16.40 -1.74 11.60
N VAL A 119 -15.11 -1.48 11.64
CA VAL A 119 -14.06 -2.27 10.98
C VAL A 119 -13.18 -2.91 12.06
N SER A 120 -13.07 -4.24 12.02
CA SER A 120 -12.09 -5.00 12.81
C SER A 120 -11.02 -5.53 11.86
N TYR A 121 -9.75 -5.37 12.23
CA TYR A 121 -8.65 -5.76 11.36
C TYR A 121 -7.51 -6.43 12.15
N SER A 122 -6.72 -7.21 11.44
CA SER A 122 -5.48 -7.78 11.93
C SER A 122 -4.35 -7.47 10.95
N VAL A 123 -3.21 -7.06 11.49
CA VAL A 123 -1.96 -6.86 10.75
C VAL A 123 -1.02 -7.97 11.17
N SER A 124 -0.72 -8.88 10.23
CA SER A 124 0.24 -9.96 10.44
C SER A 124 1.56 -9.58 9.78
N VAL A 125 2.62 -9.63 10.56
CA VAL A 125 4.00 -9.38 10.13
C VAL A 125 4.74 -10.71 10.15
N LEU A 126 5.39 -11.04 9.05
CA LEU A 126 6.36 -12.15 8.96
C LEU A 126 7.75 -11.55 8.76
N ASN A 127 8.75 -12.16 9.36
CA ASN A 127 10.14 -11.79 9.18
C ASN A 127 10.93 -13.03 8.74
N ASP A 128 11.72 -12.92 7.69
CA ASP A 128 12.57 -13.99 7.21
C ASP A 128 13.68 -14.37 8.21
N ASN A 129 14.03 -13.43 9.09
CA ASN A 129 14.97 -13.63 10.17
C ASN A 129 14.29 -13.50 11.55
N PRO A 130 14.64 -14.31 12.55
CA PRO A 130 14.09 -14.19 13.89
C PRO A 130 14.26 -12.78 14.46
N PHE A 131 13.24 -12.25 15.14
CA PHE A 131 13.33 -10.99 15.84
C PHE A 131 14.42 -11.05 16.91
N THR A 132 15.40 -10.17 16.83
CA THR A 132 16.55 -10.12 17.77
C THR A 132 16.53 -8.88 18.65
N ASN A 133 15.81 -7.83 18.27
CA ASN A 133 15.77 -6.53 18.93
C ASN A 133 14.32 -6.07 19.11
N ASP A 134 14.12 -5.19 20.09
CA ASP A 134 12.85 -4.51 20.35
C ASP A 134 12.82 -3.06 19.82
N ASP A 135 13.67 -2.75 18.86
CA ASP A 135 13.84 -1.42 18.27
C ASP A 135 12.87 -1.13 17.11
N ARG A 136 11.85 -1.96 16.93
CA ARG A 136 10.86 -1.83 15.87
C ARG A 136 9.48 -1.55 16.39
N ASP A 137 8.80 -0.61 15.76
CA ASP A 137 7.39 -0.34 15.96
C ASP A 137 6.60 -0.70 14.72
N LEU A 138 5.42 -1.26 14.93
CA LEU A 138 4.36 -1.33 13.95
C LEU A 138 3.48 -0.10 14.12
N HIS A 139 3.42 0.73 13.09
CA HIS A 139 2.45 1.81 13.02
C HIS A 139 1.31 1.43 12.10
N VAL A 140 0.09 1.62 12.54
CA VAL A 140 -1.11 1.39 11.75
C VAL A 140 -1.89 2.70 11.64
N PHE A 141 -2.06 3.16 10.39
CA PHE A 141 -2.78 4.37 10.07
C PHE A 141 -4.11 4.02 9.42
N ILE A 142 -5.17 4.62 9.92
CA ILE A 142 -6.44 4.70 9.20
C ILE A 142 -6.42 6.05 8.49
N VAL A 143 -6.47 6.01 7.18
CA VAL A 143 -6.40 7.21 6.36
C VAL A 143 -7.63 7.35 5.49
N GLU A 144 -8.00 8.57 5.17
CA GLU A 144 -9.03 8.89 4.18
C GLU A 144 -8.38 9.48 2.93
N ASP A 145 -8.80 8.98 1.79
CA ASP A 145 -8.33 9.40 0.47
C ASP A 145 -9.33 10.33 -0.19
N SER A 146 -8.87 11.09 -1.17
CA SER A 146 -9.73 11.90 -2.05
C SER A 146 -10.64 12.90 -1.31
N ILE A 147 -10.13 13.53 -0.25
CA ILE A 147 -10.87 14.57 0.49
C ILE A 147 -10.85 15.85 -0.32
N SER A 148 -12.02 16.30 -0.78
CA SER A 148 -12.14 17.58 -1.49
C SER A 148 -11.82 18.74 -0.55
N THR A 149 -10.85 19.55 -0.90
CA THR A 149 -10.42 20.72 -0.12
C THR A 149 -9.96 21.86 -1.01
N THR A 150 -9.84 23.05 -0.45
CA THR A 150 -9.31 24.22 -1.14
C THR A 150 -7.82 24.33 -0.86
N TRP A 151 -7.02 24.28 -1.91
CA TRP A 151 -5.59 24.49 -1.84
C TRP A 151 -5.23 25.93 -2.19
N ASN A 152 -4.46 26.59 -1.32
CA ASN A 152 -3.89 27.89 -1.62
C ASN A 152 -2.64 27.70 -2.49
N TYR A 153 -2.68 28.10 -3.75
CA TYR A 153 -1.64 27.83 -4.72
C TYR A 153 -0.83 29.08 -5.03
N GLN A 154 0.49 29.03 -4.81
CA GLN A 154 1.39 30.16 -5.02
C GLN A 154 1.27 30.74 -6.45
N GLY A 155 0.88 32.01 -6.55
CA GLY A 155 0.84 32.75 -7.82
C GLY A 155 -0.31 32.39 -8.78
N VAL A 156 -1.14 31.40 -8.43
CA VAL A 156 -2.27 30.93 -9.24
C VAL A 156 -3.60 31.20 -8.56
N GLY A 157 -3.61 31.37 -7.24
CA GLY A 157 -4.82 31.51 -6.42
C GLY A 157 -5.31 30.17 -5.87
N ASP A 158 -6.46 30.20 -5.22
CA ASP A 158 -7.04 29.00 -4.63
C ASP A 158 -7.59 28.05 -5.70
N SER A 159 -7.36 26.76 -5.50
CA SER A 159 -7.94 25.70 -6.33
C SER A 159 -8.59 24.63 -5.47
N ILE A 160 -9.72 24.10 -5.94
CA ILE A 160 -10.35 22.92 -5.32
C ILE A 160 -9.69 21.68 -5.92
N ASP A 161 -9.11 20.86 -5.07
CA ASP A 161 -8.50 19.57 -5.45
C ASP A 161 -8.63 18.60 -4.26
N TYR A 162 -7.97 17.46 -4.32
CA TYR A 162 -8.09 16.42 -3.31
C TYR A 162 -6.83 16.32 -2.46
N ALA A 163 -7.04 16.19 -1.14
CA ALA A 163 -6.03 15.69 -0.22
C ALA A 163 -6.13 14.15 -0.18
N ASN A 164 -4.99 13.48 -0.18
CA ASN A 164 -4.94 12.02 -0.35
C ASN A 164 -4.24 11.35 0.84
N ASN A 165 -4.82 10.21 1.29
CA ASN A 165 -4.30 9.43 2.40
C ASN A 165 -4.07 10.26 3.68
N VAL A 166 -5.01 11.16 4.00
CA VAL A 166 -4.96 12.00 5.20
C VAL A 166 -5.20 11.15 6.43
N VAL A 167 -4.32 11.27 7.43
CA VAL A 167 -4.40 10.47 8.65
C VAL A 167 -5.61 10.84 9.48
N ARG A 168 -6.43 9.84 9.79
CA ARG A 168 -7.60 9.91 10.68
C ARG A 168 -7.33 9.26 12.03
N ILE A 169 -6.64 8.13 12.03
CA ILE A 169 -6.25 7.42 13.26
C ILE A 169 -4.81 6.93 13.07
N TRP A 170 -4.03 7.02 14.12
CA TRP A 170 -2.69 6.46 14.19
C TRP A 170 -2.53 5.61 15.45
N ASN A 171 -2.26 4.33 15.27
CA ASN A 171 -1.93 3.40 16.33
C ASN A 171 -0.46 2.99 16.22
N THR A 172 0.19 2.83 17.36
CA THR A 172 1.57 2.35 17.46
C THR A 172 1.61 1.17 18.40
N ASP A 173 2.25 0.10 18.00
CA ASP A 173 2.55 -1.03 18.85
C ASP A 173 4.04 -1.38 18.73
N SER A 174 4.69 -1.53 19.88
CA SER A 174 6.04 -2.05 19.92
C SER A 174 6.00 -3.53 19.60
N MET A 175 6.63 -3.92 18.50
CA MET A 175 6.69 -5.30 18.03
C MET A 175 7.60 -6.13 18.96
N PHE A 176 7.27 -6.11 20.27
CA PHE A 176 7.96 -6.92 21.26
C PHE A 176 7.43 -8.34 21.16
N THR A 177 8.18 -9.20 20.53
CA THR A 177 7.88 -10.62 20.46
C THR A 177 8.87 -11.40 21.32
N GLN A 178 8.55 -12.65 21.61
CA GLN A 178 9.57 -13.55 22.20
C GLN A 178 10.78 -13.60 21.28
N GLN A 179 11.96 -13.48 21.84
CA GLN A 179 13.21 -13.61 21.12
C GLN A 179 13.21 -14.92 20.30
N GLY A 180 13.44 -14.81 19.00
CA GLY A 180 13.43 -15.95 18.08
C GLY A 180 12.09 -16.16 17.34
N ALA A 181 11.05 -15.37 17.60
CA ALA A 181 9.82 -15.43 16.80
C ALA A 181 10.06 -14.93 15.37
N LEU A 182 9.32 -15.50 14.42
CA LEU A 182 9.33 -15.11 13.00
C LEU A 182 8.05 -14.37 12.60
N ASP A 183 7.07 -14.31 13.49
CA ASP A 183 5.76 -13.72 13.24
C ASP A 183 5.32 -12.81 14.40
N TYR A 184 4.52 -11.83 14.03
CA TYR A 184 3.85 -10.92 14.96
C TYR A 184 2.46 -10.58 14.43
N THR A 185 1.46 -10.47 15.30
CA THR A 185 0.10 -10.07 14.89
C THR A 185 -0.45 -8.99 15.81
N TYR A 186 -0.87 -7.88 15.21
CA TYR A 186 -1.60 -6.79 15.86
C TYR A 186 -3.07 -6.84 15.45
N ASN A 187 -3.97 -6.65 16.41
CA ASN A 187 -5.41 -6.56 16.16
C ASN A 187 -5.92 -5.18 16.56
N GLY A 188 -6.72 -4.59 15.68
CA GLY A 188 -7.33 -3.29 15.91
C GLY A 188 -8.78 -3.23 15.45
N THR A 189 -9.47 -2.20 15.93
CA THR A 189 -10.83 -1.88 15.51
C THR A 189 -11.03 -0.37 15.47
N PHE A 190 -11.87 0.11 14.56
CA PHE A 190 -12.33 1.49 14.53
C PHE A 190 -13.78 1.56 14.05
N ASP A 191 -14.45 2.66 14.40
CA ASP A 191 -15.81 2.95 13.98
C ASP A 191 -15.87 4.35 13.36
N PHE A 192 -16.58 4.50 12.25
CA PHE A 192 -16.75 5.77 11.56
C PHE A 192 -18.21 6.24 11.49
N HIS A 193 -19.13 5.66 12.34
CA HIS A 193 -20.55 5.97 12.32
C HIS A 193 -20.85 7.46 12.45
N ASP A 194 -20.20 8.13 13.39
CA ASP A 194 -20.39 9.55 13.70
C ASP A 194 -19.29 10.44 13.08
N LYS A 195 -18.54 9.89 12.12
CA LYS A 195 -17.45 10.61 11.45
C LYS A 195 -17.89 11.13 10.09
N PRO A 196 -17.46 12.33 9.69
CA PRO A 196 -17.75 12.89 8.37
C PRO A 196 -16.90 12.25 7.25
N TRP A 197 -16.43 11.02 7.43
CA TRP A 197 -15.54 10.33 6.50
C TRP A 197 -16.32 9.61 5.40
N ASP A 198 -15.76 9.57 4.18
CA ASP A 198 -16.30 8.72 3.12
C ASP A 198 -15.85 7.27 3.31
N PRO A 199 -16.79 6.35 3.64
CA PRO A 199 -16.44 4.93 3.88
C PRO A 199 -15.74 4.23 2.70
N ASN A 200 -15.92 4.75 1.48
CA ASN A 200 -15.30 4.19 0.28
C ASN A 200 -13.86 4.65 0.09
N GLN A 201 -13.46 5.68 0.81
CA GLN A 201 -12.13 6.28 0.72
C GLN A 201 -11.22 5.91 1.91
N ILE A 202 -11.75 5.15 2.87
CA ILE A 202 -10.94 4.71 4.02
C ILE A 202 -9.98 3.60 3.62
N LYS A 203 -8.72 3.77 3.99
CA LYS A 203 -7.64 2.77 3.84
C LYS A 203 -6.99 2.50 5.18
N ILE A 204 -6.45 1.30 5.33
CA ILE A 204 -5.54 0.92 6.42
C ILE A 204 -4.15 0.82 5.82
N ILE A 205 -3.20 1.53 6.40
CA ILE A 205 -1.79 1.49 6.04
C ILE A 205 -1.02 1.00 7.26
N ALA A 206 -0.16 -0.01 7.08
CA ALA A 206 0.72 -0.51 8.12
C ALA A 206 2.17 -0.32 7.70
N ILE A 207 3.02 0.16 8.60
CA ILE A 207 4.45 0.31 8.39
C ILE A 207 5.23 -0.28 9.55
N ILE A 208 6.38 -0.90 9.25
CA ILE A 208 7.37 -1.33 10.23
C ILE A 208 8.50 -0.33 10.22
N GLN A 209 8.74 0.32 11.34
CA GLN A 209 9.70 1.41 11.47
C GLN A 209 10.69 1.16 12.60
N ASN A 210 11.95 1.47 12.40
CA ASN A 210 12.97 1.49 13.45
C ASN A 210 12.75 2.67 14.40
N LYS A 211 12.70 2.43 15.70
CA LYS A 211 12.49 3.46 16.74
C LYS A 211 13.62 4.48 16.80
N VAL A 212 14.84 4.07 16.47
CA VAL A 212 16.05 4.89 16.63
C VAL A 212 16.40 5.58 15.31
N THR A 213 16.60 4.80 14.24
CA THR A 213 17.00 5.35 12.92
C THR A 213 15.86 5.98 12.16
N LYS A 214 14.61 5.65 12.49
CA LYS A 214 13.37 6.04 11.81
C LYS A 214 13.18 5.36 10.44
N GLU A 215 14.10 4.54 10.00
CA GLU A 215 14.01 3.81 8.75
C GLU A 215 12.75 2.94 8.71
N ILE A 216 12.03 3.00 7.59
CA ILE A 216 10.86 2.16 7.33
C ILE A 216 11.33 0.93 6.56
N TYR A 217 11.10 -0.25 7.15
CA TYR A 217 11.54 -1.52 6.57
C TYR A 217 10.52 -2.11 5.61
N GLN A 218 9.23 -1.89 5.85
CA GLN A 218 8.16 -2.41 5.02
C GLN A 218 6.88 -1.63 5.22
N THR A 219 6.07 -1.57 4.16
CA THR A 219 4.73 -0.97 4.18
C THR A 219 3.71 -1.89 3.50
N SER A 220 2.46 -1.78 3.92
CA SER A 220 1.32 -2.43 3.25
C SER A 220 0.07 -1.59 3.37
N ARG A 221 -0.85 -1.71 2.40
CA ARG A 221 -2.12 -0.98 2.43
C ARG A 221 -3.29 -1.84 1.95
N ILE A 222 -4.48 -1.55 2.47
CA ILE A 222 -5.75 -2.12 2.00
C ILE A 222 -6.86 -1.09 2.09
N LYS A 223 -7.83 -1.12 1.18
CA LYS A 223 -9.07 -0.35 1.34
C LYS A 223 -10.00 -1.06 2.32
N ALA A 224 -10.59 -0.31 3.28
CA ALA A 224 -11.47 -0.90 4.30
C ALA A 224 -12.74 -1.54 3.71
N ASN A 225 -13.26 -1.04 2.59
CA ASN A 225 -14.40 -1.65 1.91
C ASN A 225 -14.08 -3.00 1.25
N ALA A 226 -12.79 -3.34 1.05
CA ALA A 226 -12.41 -4.66 0.57
C ALA A 226 -12.82 -5.77 1.54
N PHE A 227 -12.95 -5.48 2.84
CA PHE A 227 -13.37 -6.45 3.86
C PHE A 227 -14.84 -6.89 3.72
N GLU A 228 -15.71 -6.07 3.14
CA GLU A 228 -17.10 -6.47 2.86
C GLU A 228 -17.18 -7.66 1.90
N PHE A 229 -16.28 -7.70 0.91
CA PHE A 229 -16.20 -8.78 -0.06
C PHE A 229 -15.67 -10.08 0.58
N LEU A 230 -14.78 -9.98 1.55
CA LEU A 230 -14.22 -11.14 2.26
C LEU A 230 -15.25 -11.79 3.19
N ASN A 231 -16.14 -11.01 3.82
CA ASN A 231 -17.19 -11.51 4.68
C ASN A 231 -18.26 -12.29 3.91
N ASN A 232 -18.61 -11.86 2.71
CA ASN A 232 -19.57 -12.52 1.85
C ASN A 232 -19.04 -13.86 1.31
N ALA A 233 -17.72 -14.03 1.24
CA ALA A 233 -17.08 -15.28 0.82
C ALA A 233 -17.23 -16.41 1.86
N ASN A 234 -17.36 -16.09 3.15
CA ASN A 234 -17.50 -17.07 4.24
C ASN A 234 -18.96 -17.50 4.49
N SER A 235 -19.95 -16.86 3.89
CA SER A 235 -21.38 -17.20 4.04
C SER A 235 -21.96 -17.90 2.81
N GLY A 236 -21.28 -18.87 2.28
CA GLY A 236 -21.79 -19.94 1.40
C GLY A 236 -22.71 -19.47 0.26
N THR A 237 -22.14 -18.88 -0.75
CA THR A 237 -22.38 -19.05 -2.20
C THR A 237 -21.36 -18.19 -2.92
N LEU A 238 -20.47 -18.82 -3.67
CA LEU A 238 -19.51 -18.13 -4.51
C LEU A 238 -20.25 -17.48 -5.69
N ASP A 239 -20.71 -16.26 -5.52
CA ASP A 239 -21.05 -15.41 -6.66
C ASP A 239 -19.73 -14.91 -7.27
N GLY A 240 -19.53 -15.21 -8.56
CA GLY A 240 -18.28 -15.15 -9.32
C GLY A 240 -17.65 -13.78 -9.55
N ASN A 241 -17.74 -12.83 -8.63
CA ASN A 241 -17.28 -11.46 -8.80
C ASN A 241 -16.23 -10.99 -7.77
N GLN A 242 -15.49 -11.91 -7.15
CA GLN A 242 -14.38 -11.52 -6.29
C GLN A 242 -13.22 -11.00 -7.17
N ILE A 243 -12.74 -9.78 -6.86
CA ILE A 243 -11.59 -9.17 -7.52
C ILE A 243 -10.39 -9.28 -6.58
N PRO A 244 -9.26 -9.88 -7.02
CA PRO A 244 -8.03 -9.92 -6.24
C PRO A 244 -7.51 -8.52 -5.94
N LEU A 245 -6.82 -8.37 -4.82
CA LEU A 245 -6.28 -7.07 -4.38
C LEU A 245 -4.93 -6.73 -5.02
N SER A 246 -4.18 -7.74 -5.48
CA SER A 246 -2.87 -7.58 -6.11
C SER A 246 -2.71 -8.55 -7.28
N PHE A 247 -1.77 -8.22 -8.18
CA PHE A 247 -1.33 -9.18 -9.19
C PHE A 247 -0.55 -10.30 -8.49
N SER A 248 -0.93 -11.54 -8.78
CA SER A 248 -0.22 -12.71 -8.26
C SER A 248 -0.16 -13.80 -9.31
N LEU A 249 0.96 -14.51 -9.35
CA LEU A 249 1.12 -15.75 -10.09
C LEU A 249 1.39 -16.86 -9.09
N HIS A 250 0.45 -17.78 -8.96
CA HIS A 250 0.56 -18.87 -7.99
C HIS A 250 1.37 -20.03 -8.58
N GLN A 251 1.98 -20.80 -7.67
CA GLN A 251 2.65 -22.05 -8.06
C GLN A 251 1.65 -22.97 -8.78
N ASN A 252 2.09 -23.55 -9.89
CA ASN A 252 1.28 -24.49 -10.64
C ASN A 252 0.98 -25.74 -9.81
N TYR A 253 -0.25 -26.26 -9.94
CA TYR A 253 -0.66 -27.46 -9.22
C TYR A 253 -1.43 -28.42 -10.15
N PRO A 254 -1.10 -29.73 -10.11
CA PRO A 254 -0.02 -30.37 -9.36
C PRO A 254 1.39 -29.97 -9.88
N ASN A 255 2.39 -30.07 -9.00
CA ASN A 255 3.80 -29.93 -9.34
C ASN A 255 4.62 -30.90 -8.45
N PRO A 256 5.28 -31.97 -8.99
CA PRO A 256 5.32 -32.36 -10.41
C PRO A 256 3.96 -32.70 -11.00
N PHE A 257 3.80 -32.59 -12.31
CA PHE A 257 2.54 -32.86 -13.02
C PHE A 257 2.69 -33.90 -14.14
N ASN A 258 1.56 -34.58 -14.49
CA ASN A 258 1.53 -35.59 -15.55
C ASN A 258 0.12 -35.72 -16.16
N PRO A 259 -0.09 -35.37 -17.41
CA PRO A 259 0.62 -34.36 -18.19
C PRO A 259 0.05 -32.95 -17.97
N VAL A 260 -0.98 -32.79 -17.10
CA VAL A 260 -1.73 -31.54 -16.93
C VAL A 260 -1.40 -30.87 -15.63
N THR A 261 -1.23 -29.56 -15.68
CA THR A 261 -1.15 -28.70 -14.49
C THR A 261 -1.98 -27.44 -14.69
N SER A 262 -2.46 -26.87 -13.59
CA SER A 262 -3.18 -25.60 -13.56
C SER A 262 -2.30 -24.49 -13.04
N ILE A 263 -2.28 -23.37 -13.75
CA ILE A 263 -1.62 -22.15 -13.36
C ILE A 263 -2.71 -21.15 -12.97
N ARG A 264 -2.70 -20.75 -11.71
CA ARG A 264 -3.63 -19.74 -11.17
C ARG A 264 -2.92 -18.39 -11.10
N TYR A 265 -3.66 -17.34 -11.40
CA TYR A 265 -3.18 -15.97 -11.33
C TYR A 265 -4.31 -15.01 -11.01
N ASP A 266 -3.96 -13.91 -10.40
CA ASP A 266 -4.88 -12.94 -9.86
C ASP A 266 -4.74 -11.62 -10.62
N LEU A 267 -5.87 -11.04 -11.05
CA LEU A 267 -5.92 -9.77 -11.76
C LEU A 267 -6.75 -8.77 -10.95
N PRO A 268 -6.13 -7.80 -10.27
CA PRO A 268 -6.85 -6.79 -9.47
C PRO A 268 -7.58 -5.76 -10.35
N ARG A 269 -7.23 -5.66 -11.62
CA ARG A 269 -7.86 -4.75 -12.59
C ARG A 269 -7.90 -5.38 -13.98
N ASN A 270 -8.78 -4.85 -14.82
CA ASN A 270 -8.83 -5.24 -16.23
C ASN A 270 -7.50 -4.89 -16.91
N GLY A 271 -6.98 -5.82 -17.72
CA GLY A 271 -5.71 -5.58 -18.37
C GLY A 271 -5.35 -6.62 -19.42
N LYS A 272 -4.31 -6.31 -20.22
CA LYS A 272 -3.74 -7.27 -21.14
C LYS A 272 -2.89 -8.27 -20.36
N THR A 273 -3.27 -9.55 -20.44
CA THR A 273 -2.58 -10.64 -19.75
C THR A 273 -1.85 -11.51 -20.76
N ASN A 274 -0.59 -11.81 -20.47
CA ASN A 274 0.21 -12.77 -21.22
C ASN A 274 0.79 -13.80 -20.26
N ILE A 275 0.50 -15.09 -20.51
CA ILE A 275 1.08 -16.23 -19.80
C ILE A 275 1.72 -17.14 -20.83
N THR A 276 3.02 -17.31 -20.72
CA THR A 276 3.82 -18.05 -21.68
C THR A 276 4.76 -19.02 -20.96
N ILE A 277 4.81 -20.23 -21.44
CA ILE A 277 5.72 -21.28 -20.95
C ILE A 277 7.04 -21.21 -21.73
N TYR A 278 8.14 -21.26 -21.00
CA TYR A 278 9.50 -21.30 -21.56
C TYR A 278 10.23 -22.56 -21.09
N ASP A 279 11.14 -23.03 -21.91
CA ASP A 279 12.10 -24.07 -21.48
C ASP A 279 13.30 -23.43 -20.76
N MET A 280 14.16 -24.27 -20.21
CA MET A 280 15.35 -23.85 -19.48
C MET A 280 16.38 -23.06 -20.30
N MET A 281 16.23 -23.02 -21.63
CA MET A 281 17.06 -22.19 -22.53
C MET A 281 16.39 -20.86 -22.86
N GLY A 282 15.25 -20.55 -22.22
CA GLY A 282 14.46 -19.34 -22.49
C GLY A 282 13.71 -19.37 -23.83
N ARG A 283 13.58 -20.52 -24.47
CA ARG A 283 12.80 -20.64 -25.71
C ARG A 283 11.33 -20.79 -25.38
N ARG A 284 10.49 -20.05 -26.10
CA ARG A 284 9.04 -20.14 -25.94
C ARG A 284 8.54 -21.52 -26.36
N VAL A 285 7.80 -22.15 -25.45
CA VAL A 285 7.17 -23.46 -25.65
C VAL A 285 5.71 -23.28 -26.03
N LYS A 286 4.94 -22.54 -25.22
CA LYS A 286 3.51 -22.33 -25.45
C LYS A 286 3.03 -21.03 -24.84
N THR A 287 2.16 -20.33 -25.56
CA THR A 287 1.40 -19.21 -25.02
C THR A 287 0.03 -19.71 -24.56
N LEU A 288 -0.21 -19.64 -23.25
CA LEU A 288 -1.45 -20.11 -22.62
C LEU A 288 -2.53 -19.04 -22.58
N ALA A 289 -2.14 -17.79 -22.40
CA ALA A 289 -3.03 -16.63 -22.45
C ALA A 289 -2.30 -15.46 -23.13
N ASN A 290 -3.00 -14.72 -23.99
CA ASN A 290 -2.54 -13.47 -24.59
C ASN A 290 -3.75 -12.65 -25.04
N SER A 291 -4.50 -12.14 -24.07
CA SER A 291 -5.73 -11.38 -24.35
C SER A 291 -5.97 -10.33 -23.28
N PHE A 292 -6.86 -9.38 -23.58
CA PHE A 292 -7.38 -8.48 -22.57
C PHE A 292 -8.37 -9.27 -21.68
N GLN A 293 -8.17 -9.25 -20.38
CA GLN A 293 -8.98 -9.96 -19.41
C GLN A 293 -9.53 -9.01 -18.36
N THR A 294 -10.70 -9.35 -17.83
CA THR A 294 -11.33 -8.65 -16.71
C THR A 294 -10.65 -9.02 -15.40
N ALA A 295 -10.70 -8.10 -14.44
CA ALA A 295 -10.29 -8.37 -13.06
C ALA A 295 -10.92 -9.66 -12.51
N GLY A 296 -10.24 -10.33 -11.59
CA GLY A 296 -10.70 -11.56 -10.94
C GLY A 296 -9.62 -12.62 -10.81
N PHE A 297 -9.94 -13.68 -10.06
CA PHE A 297 -9.12 -14.89 -9.96
C PHE A 297 -9.23 -15.68 -11.24
N LYS A 298 -8.12 -16.03 -11.83
CA LYS A 298 -8.02 -16.68 -13.13
C LYS A 298 -7.27 -18.00 -13.02
N SER A 299 -7.55 -18.89 -13.96
CA SER A 299 -6.82 -20.14 -14.09
C SER A 299 -6.69 -20.52 -15.55
N VAL A 300 -5.54 -21.08 -15.92
CA VAL A 300 -5.29 -21.66 -17.23
C VAL A 300 -4.59 -23.00 -17.04
N GLN A 301 -4.93 -23.96 -17.88
CA GLN A 301 -4.31 -25.28 -17.86
C GLN A 301 -3.25 -25.41 -18.94
N TRP A 302 -2.17 -26.10 -18.58
CA TRP A 302 -1.17 -26.57 -19.52
C TRP A 302 -1.08 -28.10 -19.49
N ASN A 303 -1.12 -28.70 -20.66
CA ASN A 303 -1.15 -30.14 -20.88
C ASN A 303 0.18 -30.67 -21.45
N ALA A 304 1.30 -30.06 -21.12
CA ALA A 304 2.64 -30.43 -21.61
C ALA A 304 2.74 -30.48 -23.15
N THR A 305 2.12 -29.51 -23.84
CA THR A 305 2.24 -29.37 -25.32
C THR A 305 2.84 -28.02 -25.68
N ASN A 306 3.45 -27.96 -26.85
CA ASN A 306 3.90 -26.70 -27.47
C ASN A 306 2.77 -25.96 -28.20
N ASP A 307 3.07 -24.81 -28.83
CA ASP A 307 2.11 -24.02 -29.63
C ASP A 307 1.51 -24.79 -30.82
N ARG A 308 2.12 -25.90 -31.25
CA ARG A 308 1.63 -26.78 -32.31
C ARG A 308 0.81 -27.96 -31.78
N ASN A 309 0.54 -27.97 -30.45
CA ASN A 309 -0.10 -29.08 -29.72
C ASN A 309 0.68 -30.40 -29.77
N GLU A 310 1.99 -30.35 -30.02
CA GLU A 310 2.88 -31.50 -29.92
C GLU A 310 3.34 -31.65 -28.46
N SER A 311 3.42 -32.91 -27.98
CA SER A 311 3.90 -33.17 -26.61
C SER A 311 5.35 -32.73 -26.43
N VAL A 312 5.65 -32.09 -25.31
CA VAL A 312 7.00 -31.72 -24.95
C VAL A 312 7.63 -32.74 -23.99
N PRO A 313 8.96 -32.91 -23.99
CA PRO A 313 9.64 -33.84 -23.08
C PRO A 313 9.36 -33.54 -21.61
N ALA A 314 9.49 -34.56 -20.75
CA ALA A 314 9.52 -34.31 -19.32
C ALA A 314 10.74 -33.44 -18.95
N GLY A 315 10.53 -32.43 -18.11
CA GLY A 315 11.57 -31.48 -17.74
C GLY A 315 11.07 -30.34 -16.87
N LEU A 316 11.98 -29.39 -16.62
CA LEU A 316 11.67 -28.13 -15.93
C LEU A 316 11.30 -27.07 -16.96
N TYR A 317 10.23 -26.34 -16.67
CA TYR A 317 9.70 -25.22 -17.46
C TYR A 317 9.49 -24.01 -16.57
N LEU A 318 9.58 -22.83 -17.15
CA LEU A 318 9.36 -21.54 -16.52
C LEU A 318 8.08 -20.88 -17.04
#